data_ddff61867a35b69f241bc460c93ad24a
#
_entry.id   ddff61867a35b69f241bc460c93ad24a
#
_cell.length_a   1.000
_cell.length_b   1.000
_cell.length_c   1.000
_cell.angle_alpha   90.00
_cell.angle_beta   90.00
_cell.angle_gamma   90.00
#
_symmetry.space_group_name_H-M   'P 1'
#
loop_
_entity.id
_entity.type
_entity.pdbx_description
1 polymer ?
#
loop_
_entity_poly.entity_id
_entity_poly.type
_entity_poly.pdbx_seq_one_letter_code
_entity_poly.pdbx_strand_id
1 'polypeptide(L)'
;EGWAVEAEALLFAAARADHVARLIRPSLDAGRWVVCDRFVDSSRAYQGGAGRLGDEAIRALHAFGSAGLRPDLTVLLDVGEAQVVRRLAARDGEASDAIGGRGEDYHRAVAATFRSLADADPEGFAVVAGEGEPQDVHERVIAALEPFLAQESR
;
A
#
# COMPACT_ATOMS: atom_id res chain seq x y z
N GLU A 1 21.31 -2.02 12.26
CA GLU A 1 20.68 -3.36 12.19
C GLU A 1 19.18 -3.17 12.28
N GLY A 2 18.45 -3.63 11.26
CA GLY A 2 17.00 -3.58 11.23
C GLY A 2 16.37 -4.78 11.94
N TRP A 3 15.03 -4.81 12.02
CA TRP A 3 14.27 -5.95 12.51
C TRP A 3 14.39 -7.16 11.55
N ALA A 4 14.29 -8.39 12.08
CA ALA A 4 14.02 -9.56 11.25
C ALA A 4 12.70 -9.36 10.50
N VAL A 5 12.59 -9.88 9.28
CA VAL A 5 11.43 -9.62 8.41
C VAL A 5 10.12 -10.12 9.02
N GLU A 6 10.16 -11.21 9.78
CA GLU A 6 9.02 -11.75 10.53
C GLU A 6 8.57 -10.80 11.64
N ALA A 7 9.53 -10.23 12.39
CA ALA A 7 9.24 -9.27 13.44
C ALA A 7 8.64 -7.98 12.86
N GLU A 8 9.15 -7.52 11.72
CA GLU A 8 8.62 -6.38 10.99
C GLU A 8 7.17 -6.63 10.52
N ALA A 9 6.90 -7.82 9.96
CA ALA A 9 5.55 -8.20 9.55
C ALA A 9 4.56 -8.24 10.73
N LEU A 10 4.97 -8.78 11.88
CA LEU A 10 4.17 -8.81 13.10
C LEU A 10 3.88 -7.39 13.65
N LEU A 11 4.87 -6.50 13.65
CA LEU A 11 4.71 -5.10 14.07
C LEU A 11 3.71 -4.36 13.19
N PHE A 12 3.82 -4.49 11.87
CA PHE A 12 2.86 -3.88 10.95
C PHE A 12 1.47 -4.50 11.08
N ALA A 13 1.37 -5.81 11.31
CA ALA A 13 0.09 -6.45 11.54
C ALA A 13 -0.58 -5.98 12.84
N ALA A 14 0.18 -5.84 13.93
CA ALA A 14 -0.31 -5.33 15.21
C ALA A 14 -0.77 -3.87 15.12
N ALA A 15 0.04 -3.00 14.50
CA ALA A 15 -0.32 -1.60 14.28
C ALA A 15 -1.60 -1.46 13.43
N ARG A 16 -1.72 -2.28 12.38
CA ARG A 16 -2.90 -2.30 11.52
C ARG A 16 -4.14 -2.81 12.25
N ALA A 17 -4.00 -3.85 13.07
CA ALA A 17 -5.10 -4.38 13.87
C ALA A 17 -5.67 -3.32 14.81
N ASP A 18 -4.82 -2.58 15.52
CA ASP A 18 -5.24 -1.47 16.39
C ASP A 18 -5.90 -0.33 15.59
N HIS A 19 -5.32 0.06 14.46
CA HIS A 19 -5.86 1.08 13.55
C HIS A 19 -7.26 0.69 13.01
N VAL A 20 -7.42 -0.57 12.60
CA VAL A 20 -8.72 -1.08 12.13
C VAL A 20 -9.75 -1.04 13.25
N ALA A 21 -9.40 -1.51 14.45
CA ALA A 21 -10.33 -1.58 15.57
C ALA A 21 -10.75 -0.20 16.09
N ARG A 22 -9.80 0.75 16.15
CA ARG A 22 -10.04 2.05 16.80
C ARG A 22 -10.53 3.14 15.85
N LEU A 23 -10.18 3.07 14.58
CA LEU A 23 -10.47 4.16 13.63
C LEU A 23 -11.22 3.69 12.40
N ILE A 24 -10.69 2.70 11.65
CA ILE A 24 -11.23 2.37 10.33
C ILE A 24 -12.65 1.82 10.47
N ARG A 25 -12.84 0.75 11.24
CA ARG A 25 -14.14 0.10 11.38
C ARG A 25 -15.20 1.03 11.97
N PRO A 26 -14.96 1.77 13.08
CA PRO A 26 -15.94 2.74 13.59
C PRO A 26 -16.28 3.85 12.59
N SER A 27 -15.34 4.21 11.72
CA SER A 27 -15.59 5.21 10.68
C SER A 27 -16.47 4.66 9.56
N LEU A 28 -16.20 3.44 9.10
CA LEU A 28 -17.03 2.76 8.10
C LEU A 28 -18.43 2.48 8.64
N ASP A 29 -18.55 2.01 9.89
CA ASP A 29 -19.84 1.75 10.55
C ASP A 29 -20.68 3.04 10.71
N ALA A 30 -20.02 4.21 10.76
CA ALA A 30 -20.68 5.51 10.77
C ALA A 30 -20.94 6.07 9.35
N GLY A 31 -20.78 5.26 8.28
CA GLY A 31 -21.01 5.65 6.89
C GLY A 31 -19.98 6.67 6.36
N ARG A 32 -18.79 6.72 6.93
CA ARG A 32 -17.75 7.66 6.49
C ARG A 32 -16.77 7.00 5.53
N TRP A 33 -16.29 7.77 4.57
CA TRP A 33 -15.14 7.40 3.76
C TRP A 33 -13.87 7.33 4.60
N VAL A 34 -13.04 6.34 4.29
CA VAL A 34 -11.72 6.20 4.90
C VAL A 34 -10.67 6.14 3.80
N VAL A 35 -9.77 7.11 3.81
CA VAL A 35 -8.56 7.10 2.98
C VAL A 35 -7.39 6.72 3.87
N CYS A 36 -6.71 5.63 3.53
CA CYS A 36 -5.60 5.09 4.30
C CYS A 36 -4.34 5.04 3.43
N ASP A 37 -3.31 5.82 3.81
CA ASP A 37 -2.00 5.69 3.18
C ASP A 37 -1.33 4.41 3.68
N ARG A 38 -1.16 3.44 2.76
CA ARG A 38 -0.66 2.09 2.99
C ARG A 38 -1.55 1.23 3.89
N PHE A 39 -1.91 0.06 3.39
CA PHE A 39 -2.68 -0.93 4.12
C PHE A 39 -2.05 -2.33 3.95
N VAL A 40 -2.86 -3.41 3.94
CA VAL A 40 -2.36 -4.80 3.88
C VAL A 40 -1.49 -5.06 2.64
N ASP A 41 -1.82 -4.48 1.49
CA ASP A 41 -1.09 -4.71 0.24
C ASP A 41 0.35 -4.20 0.31
N SER A 42 0.62 -3.17 1.12
CA SER A 42 2.02 -2.79 1.43
C SER A 42 2.77 -3.92 2.13
N SER A 43 2.18 -4.56 3.15
CA SER A 43 2.85 -5.70 3.80
C SER A 43 3.00 -6.91 2.87
N ARG A 44 2.02 -7.14 1.98
CA ARG A 44 2.11 -8.18 0.95
C ARG A 44 3.28 -7.92 0.00
N ALA A 45 3.48 -6.67 -0.42
CA ALA A 45 4.58 -6.31 -1.31
C ALA A 45 5.95 -6.28 -0.59
N TYR A 46 6.03 -5.65 0.57
CA TYR A 46 7.29 -5.43 1.29
C TYR A 46 7.76 -6.68 2.03
N GLN A 47 6.95 -7.24 2.92
CA GLN A 47 7.34 -8.39 3.73
C GLN A 47 7.04 -9.71 3.00
N GLY A 48 5.91 -9.79 2.31
CA GLY A 48 5.49 -10.99 1.58
C GLY A 48 6.35 -11.25 0.35
N GLY A 49 6.43 -10.28 -0.56
CA GLY A 49 7.17 -10.37 -1.82
C GLY A 49 8.67 -10.17 -1.64
N ALA A 50 9.10 -8.92 -1.48
CA ALA A 50 10.52 -8.57 -1.37
C ALA A 50 11.18 -9.16 -0.13
N GLY A 51 10.48 -9.26 1.00
CA GLY A 51 10.91 -9.91 2.24
C GLY A 51 10.85 -11.44 2.22
N ARG A 52 10.25 -12.03 1.18
CA ARG A 52 10.14 -13.48 0.94
C ARG A 52 9.39 -14.30 1.99
N LEU A 53 8.52 -13.66 2.80
CA LEU A 53 7.64 -14.41 3.71
C LEU A 53 6.48 -15.11 2.99
N GLY A 54 6.19 -14.71 1.76
CA GLY A 54 5.06 -15.20 0.98
C GLY A 54 3.75 -14.46 1.30
N ASP A 55 2.86 -14.43 0.31
CA ASP A 55 1.56 -13.74 0.41
C ASP A 55 0.64 -14.39 1.44
N GLU A 56 0.63 -15.71 1.52
CA GLU A 56 -0.22 -16.48 2.44
C GLU A 56 0.05 -16.13 3.91
N ALA A 57 1.32 -16.05 4.32
CA ALA A 57 1.70 -15.68 5.68
C ALA A 57 1.20 -14.28 6.05
N ILE A 58 1.35 -13.31 5.15
CA ILE A 58 0.86 -11.93 5.39
C ILE A 58 -0.66 -11.88 5.46
N ARG A 59 -1.36 -12.61 4.58
CA ARG A 59 -2.82 -12.69 4.61
C ARG A 59 -3.34 -13.34 5.88
N ALA A 60 -2.66 -14.37 6.40
CA ALA A 60 -3.01 -15.01 7.67
C ALA A 60 -2.89 -14.05 8.86
N LEU A 61 -1.79 -13.27 8.92
CA LEU A 61 -1.62 -12.22 9.95
C LEU A 61 -2.74 -11.17 9.87
N HIS A 62 -3.09 -10.75 8.65
CA HIS A 62 -4.15 -9.76 8.43
C HIS A 62 -5.54 -10.34 8.77
N ALA A 63 -5.82 -11.58 8.39
CA ALA A 63 -7.07 -12.24 8.74
C ALA A 63 -7.26 -12.34 10.26
N PHE A 64 -6.20 -12.63 11.01
CA PHE A 64 -6.23 -12.65 12.45
C PHE A 64 -6.41 -11.25 13.05
N GLY A 65 -5.56 -10.30 12.66
CA GLY A 65 -5.50 -8.98 13.31
C GLY A 65 -6.61 -8.02 12.91
N SER A 66 -7.13 -8.12 11.69
CA SER A 66 -8.06 -7.14 11.12
C SER A 66 -9.33 -7.79 10.56
N ALA A 67 -9.59 -9.05 10.92
CA ALA A 67 -10.71 -9.84 10.40
C ALA A 67 -10.79 -9.85 8.85
N GLY A 68 -9.64 -9.81 8.19
CA GLY A 68 -9.54 -9.80 6.73
C GLY A 68 -10.14 -8.57 6.05
N LEU A 69 -10.32 -7.46 6.77
CA LEU A 69 -10.83 -6.21 6.18
C LEU A 69 -10.00 -5.79 4.97
N ARG A 70 -10.67 -5.54 3.85
CA ARG A 70 -10.04 -5.05 2.62
C ARG A 70 -10.59 -3.68 2.24
N PRO A 71 -9.80 -2.83 1.60
CA PRO A 71 -10.34 -1.63 0.98
C PRO A 71 -11.25 -1.99 -0.19
N ASP A 72 -12.22 -1.15 -0.48
CA ASP A 72 -13.05 -1.27 -1.68
C ASP A 72 -12.23 -0.98 -2.95
N LEU A 73 -11.23 -0.11 -2.83
CA LEU A 73 -10.27 0.18 -3.89
C LEU A 73 -8.89 0.48 -3.31
N THR A 74 -7.86 -0.10 -3.93
CA THR A 74 -6.46 0.28 -3.73
C THR A 74 -5.98 1.09 -4.93
N VAL A 75 -5.65 2.36 -4.72
CA VAL A 75 -5.02 3.19 -5.76
C VAL A 75 -3.51 2.94 -5.72
N LEU A 76 -2.98 2.36 -6.78
CA LEU A 76 -1.55 2.14 -6.97
C LEU A 76 -0.97 3.24 -7.86
N LEU A 77 -0.18 4.14 -7.27
CA LEU A 77 0.57 5.13 -8.05
C LEU A 77 1.80 4.47 -8.66
N ASP A 78 1.74 4.16 -9.95
CA ASP A 78 2.86 3.58 -10.67
C ASP A 78 3.77 4.68 -11.21
N VAL A 79 5.02 4.67 -10.78
CA VAL A 79 6.07 5.59 -11.23
C VAL A 79 7.21 4.81 -11.84
N GLY A 80 7.73 5.30 -12.97
CA GLY A 80 8.87 4.69 -13.64
C GLY A 80 10.09 4.57 -12.72
N GLU A 81 10.85 3.49 -12.86
CA GLU A 81 12.01 3.15 -12.00
C GLU A 81 13.01 4.32 -11.89
N ALA A 82 13.31 4.99 -12.99
CA ALA A 82 14.21 6.15 -13.00
C ALA A 82 13.70 7.33 -12.16
N GLN A 83 12.40 7.48 -12.03
CA GLN A 83 11.80 8.53 -11.20
C GLN A 83 11.77 8.14 -9.72
N VAL A 84 11.57 6.86 -9.41
CA VAL A 84 11.70 6.34 -8.05
C VAL A 84 13.12 6.59 -7.54
N VAL A 85 14.14 6.23 -8.31
CA VAL A 85 15.57 6.46 -7.96
C VAL A 85 15.83 7.94 -7.73
N ARG A 86 15.35 8.84 -8.61
CA ARG A 86 15.51 10.29 -8.44
C ARG A 86 14.83 10.82 -7.19
N ARG A 87 13.61 10.36 -6.89
CA ARG A 87 12.85 10.79 -5.69
C ARG A 87 13.51 10.30 -4.40
N LEU A 88 14.01 9.06 -4.40
CA LEU A 88 14.76 8.51 -3.27
C LEU A 88 16.05 9.31 -3.03
N ALA A 89 16.84 9.55 -4.08
CA ALA A 89 18.07 10.35 -3.97
C ALA A 89 17.83 11.79 -3.49
N ALA A 90 16.70 12.41 -3.88
CA ALA A 90 16.34 13.75 -3.44
C ALA A 90 15.85 13.79 -1.98
N ARG A 91 15.23 12.72 -1.48
CA ARG A 91 14.72 12.61 -0.10
C ARG A 91 15.81 12.23 0.89
N ASP A 92 16.69 11.31 0.50
CA ASP A 92 17.67 10.64 1.38
C ASP A 92 18.95 11.47 1.61
N GLY A 93 18.87 12.80 1.49
CA GLY A 93 20.03 13.68 1.71
C GLY A 93 20.68 13.56 3.08
N GLU A 94 19.99 13.08 4.15
CA GLU A 94 20.58 12.90 5.47
C GLU A 94 19.98 11.82 6.40
N ALA A 95 18.84 11.16 6.07
CA ALA A 95 18.27 10.11 6.94
C ALA A 95 17.39 9.12 6.15
N SER A 96 18.00 8.07 5.62
CA SER A 96 17.24 6.92 5.11
C SER A 96 16.65 6.12 6.29
N ASP A 97 15.33 5.87 6.29
CA ASP A 97 14.73 4.96 7.25
C ASP A 97 15.13 3.48 6.98
N ALA A 98 14.85 2.58 7.92
CA ALA A 98 15.24 1.17 7.84
C ALA A 98 14.67 0.43 6.60
N ILE A 99 13.67 0.98 5.93
CA ILE A 99 13.06 0.41 4.71
C ILE A 99 13.57 1.15 3.48
N GLY A 100 13.64 2.47 3.48
CA GLY A 100 14.15 3.28 2.38
C GLY A 100 15.62 3.02 2.07
N GLY A 101 16.43 2.66 3.07
CA GLY A 101 17.84 2.30 2.91
C GLY A 101 18.11 0.91 2.35
N ARG A 102 17.07 0.13 2.01
CA ARG A 102 17.25 -1.17 1.35
C ARG A 102 17.64 -0.97 -0.11
N GLY A 103 18.45 -1.90 -0.65
CA GLY A 103 19.00 -1.78 -2.01
C GLY A 103 17.96 -1.74 -3.11
N GLU A 104 18.37 -1.30 -4.31
CA GLU A 104 17.52 -1.16 -5.49
C GLU A 104 16.75 -2.45 -5.86
N ASP A 105 17.40 -3.62 -5.72
CA ASP A 105 16.76 -4.91 -5.99
C ASP A 105 15.54 -5.18 -5.09
N TYR A 106 15.62 -4.75 -3.83
CA TYR A 106 14.50 -4.86 -2.91
C TYR A 106 13.33 -3.97 -3.37
N HIS A 107 13.59 -2.72 -3.71
CA HIS A 107 12.55 -1.80 -4.19
C HIS A 107 11.95 -2.23 -5.51
N ARG A 108 12.76 -2.82 -6.41
CA ARG A 108 12.31 -3.42 -7.67
C ARG A 108 11.38 -4.61 -7.41
N ALA A 109 11.72 -5.48 -6.44
CA ALA A 109 10.87 -6.60 -6.04
C ALA A 109 9.55 -6.13 -5.43
N VAL A 110 9.56 -5.06 -4.61
CA VAL A 110 8.34 -4.43 -4.09
C VAL A 110 7.44 -3.94 -5.22
N ALA A 111 7.99 -3.19 -6.18
CA ALA A 111 7.22 -2.66 -7.30
C ALA A 111 6.63 -3.79 -8.16
N ALA A 112 7.42 -4.82 -8.46
CA ALA A 112 6.96 -6.00 -9.20
C ALA A 112 5.82 -6.72 -8.46
N THR A 113 5.92 -6.84 -7.13
CA THR A 113 4.86 -7.47 -6.34
C THR A 113 3.58 -6.65 -6.37
N PHE A 114 3.65 -5.32 -6.23
CA PHE A 114 2.44 -4.47 -6.35
C PHE A 114 1.75 -4.62 -7.70
N ARG A 115 2.52 -4.65 -8.80
CA ARG A 115 1.95 -4.88 -10.15
C ARG A 115 1.28 -6.24 -10.24
N SER A 116 1.92 -7.30 -9.73
CA SER A 116 1.33 -8.65 -9.70
C SER A 116 0.05 -8.69 -8.87
N LEU A 117 -0.04 -7.95 -7.76
CA LEU A 117 -1.26 -7.85 -6.96
C LEU A 117 -2.38 -7.15 -7.72
N ALA A 118 -2.07 -6.06 -8.42
CA ALA A 118 -3.03 -5.34 -9.24
C ALA A 118 -3.52 -6.18 -10.44
N ASP A 119 -2.62 -6.91 -11.10
CA ASP A 119 -2.97 -7.80 -12.20
C ASP A 119 -3.87 -8.95 -11.75
N ALA A 120 -3.69 -9.44 -10.53
CA ALA A 120 -4.49 -10.53 -9.95
C ALA A 120 -5.86 -10.08 -9.43
N ASP A 121 -6.08 -8.79 -9.18
CA ASP A 121 -7.32 -8.23 -8.64
C ASP A 121 -7.64 -6.88 -9.32
N PRO A 122 -7.94 -6.89 -10.63
CA PRO A 122 -8.15 -5.65 -11.39
C PRO A 122 -9.38 -4.85 -10.95
N GLU A 123 -10.34 -5.45 -10.24
CA GLU A 123 -11.49 -4.75 -9.67
C GLU A 123 -11.16 -4.07 -8.35
N GLY A 124 -10.23 -4.63 -7.58
CA GLY A 124 -9.78 -4.08 -6.30
C GLY A 124 -8.62 -3.08 -6.42
N PHE A 125 -8.06 -2.88 -7.63
CA PHE A 125 -6.94 -1.97 -7.87
C PHE A 125 -7.22 -0.99 -9.01
N ALA A 126 -6.87 0.28 -8.79
CA ALA A 126 -6.72 1.27 -9.85
C ALA A 126 -5.23 1.63 -9.98
N VAL A 127 -4.62 1.24 -11.10
CA VAL A 127 -3.24 1.63 -11.41
C VAL A 127 -3.25 2.98 -12.07
N VAL A 128 -2.65 3.98 -11.40
CA VAL A 128 -2.62 5.37 -11.83
C VAL A 128 -1.18 5.80 -12.12
N ALA A 129 -0.94 6.41 -13.27
CA ALA A 129 0.37 6.97 -13.59
C ALA A 129 0.72 8.08 -12.59
N GLY A 130 1.76 7.85 -11.79
CA GLY A 130 2.24 8.76 -10.74
C GLY A 130 3.29 9.76 -11.23
N GLU A 131 3.41 9.96 -12.55
CA GLU A 131 4.33 10.90 -13.19
C GLU A 131 3.63 12.21 -13.55
N GLY A 132 4.40 13.29 -13.65
CA GLY A 132 3.91 14.64 -13.94
C GLY A 132 3.78 15.52 -12.71
N GLU A 133 3.08 16.62 -12.86
CA GLU A 133 2.81 17.56 -11.77
C GLU A 133 1.79 16.96 -10.78
N PRO A 134 1.84 17.36 -9.50
CA PRO A 134 0.91 16.85 -8.48
C PRO A 134 -0.56 17.00 -8.87
N GLN A 135 -0.92 18.08 -9.57
CA GLN A 135 -2.29 18.32 -10.03
C GLN A 135 -2.74 17.29 -11.07
N ASP A 136 -1.87 16.92 -12.01
CA ASP A 136 -2.19 15.93 -13.05
C ASP A 136 -2.40 14.53 -12.42
N VAL A 137 -1.59 14.18 -11.42
CA VAL A 137 -1.74 12.92 -10.66
C VAL A 137 -3.04 12.93 -9.87
N HIS A 138 -3.36 14.06 -9.21
CA HIS A 138 -4.62 14.22 -8.48
C HIS A 138 -5.84 14.00 -9.38
N GLU A 139 -5.87 14.61 -10.56
CA GLU A 139 -6.98 14.47 -11.52
C GLU A 139 -7.16 13.01 -11.95
N ARG A 140 -6.06 12.28 -12.20
CA ARG A 140 -6.12 10.85 -12.52
C ARG A 140 -6.66 10.00 -11.36
N VAL A 141 -6.26 10.34 -10.13
CA VAL A 141 -6.78 9.65 -8.94
C VAL A 141 -8.27 9.90 -8.77
N ILE A 142 -8.73 11.15 -8.93
CA ILE A 142 -10.17 11.47 -8.86
C ILE A 142 -10.94 10.72 -9.94
N ALA A 143 -10.45 10.69 -11.18
CA ALA A 143 -11.09 9.93 -12.25
C ALA A 143 -11.21 8.43 -11.92
N ALA A 144 -10.19 7.84 -11.29
CA ALA A 144 -10.25 6.45 -10.83
C ALA A 144 -11.28 6.21 -9.71
N LEU A 145 -11.61 7.23 -8.92
CA LEU A 145 -12.61 7.16 -7.84
C LEU A 145 -14.05 7.46 -8.31
N GLU A 146 -14.25 8.04 -9.49
CA GLU A 146 -15.59 8.41 -9.98
C GLU A 146 -16.64 7.30 -9.89
N PRO A 147 -16.35 6.00 -10.22
CA PRO A 147 -17.34 4.93 -10.12
C PRO A 147 -17.86 4.73 -8.69
N PHE A 148 -17.02 4.96 -7.69
CA PHE A 148 -17.38 4.84 -6.27
C PHE A 148 -18.15 6.06 -5.77
N LEU A 149 -17.74 7.27 -6.17
CA LEU A 149 -18.40 8.52 -5.82
C LEU A 149 -19.83 8.61 -6.39
N ALA A 150 -20.05 8.07 -7.59
CA ALA A 150 -21.37 8.06 -8.23
C ALA A 150 -22.38 7.12 -7.56
N GLN A 151 -21.95 6.13 -6.80
CA GLN A 151 -22.83 5.19 -6.10
C GLN A 151 -23.50 5.79 -4.86
N GLU A 152 -22.87 6.78 -4.21
CA GLU A 152 -23.45 7.45 -3.03
C GLU A 152 -24.50 8.51 -3.37
N SER A 153 -24.63 8.88 -4.65
CA SER A 153 -25.60 9.89 -5.11
C SER A 153 -26.96 9.29 -5.44
N ARG A 154 -27.21 8.02 -5.15
CA ARG A 154 -28.48 7.30 -5.37
C ARG A 154 -29.12 6.87 -4.05
#